data_a1116b9149872b92d6b49c26926044be
#
_entry.id   a1116b9149872b92d6b49c26926044be
#
_cell.length_a   1.000
_cell.length_b   1.000
_cell.length_c   1.000
_cell.angle_alpha   90.00
_cell.angle_beta   90.00
_cell.angle_gamma   90.00
#
_symmetry.space_group_name_H-M   'P 1'
#
loop_
_entity.id
_entity.type
_entity.pdbx_description
1 polymer ?
#
loop_
_entity_poly.entity_id
_entity_poly.type
_entity_poly.pdbx_seq_one_letter_code
_entity_poly.pdbx_strand_id
1 'polypeptide(L)'
;GRVERLVRITQKPIGRSPRSTLATYTGAMDRIRSLFAATDDAQERGYGAGRFSFNTTPGRCPTCEGQGSVSVELLFMPGTYSTCPECHGARYDAETLQVHWEGHRIDEVLGWTVAEARERFAEHPQLARTFGALADLGLDYLTLGHPATDLSGGEAQRIKLATELQR
;
A
#
# COMPACT_ATOMS: atom_id res chain seq x y z
N GLY A 1 -30.01 -5.49 -24.09
CA GLY A 1 -28.98 -5.61 -23.15
C GLY A 1 -29.43 -6.22 -21.84
N ARG A 2 -28.55 -6.89 -21.23
CA ARG A 2 -28.81 -7.55 -19.96
C ARG A 2 -27.93 -6.91 -18.89
N VAL A 3 -28.52 -6.53 -17.76
CA VAL A 3 -27.74 -6.09 -16.62
C VAL A 3 -27.21 -7.33 -15.91
N GLU A 4 -25.95 -7.57 -16.03
CA GLU A 4 -25.33 -8.75 -15.44
C GLU A 4 -24.84 -8.51 -14.04
N ARG A 5 -24.56 -7.25 -13.71
CA ARG A 5 -23.95 -6.92 -12.44
C ARG A 5 -24.25 -5.47 -12.07
N LEU A 6 -24.79 -5.29 -10.88
CA LEU A 6 -24.99 -3.96 -10.33
C LEU A 6 -23.83 -3.63 -9.40
N VAL A 7 -23.06 -2.61 -9.76
CA VAL A 7 -21.95 -2.13 -8.94
C VAL A 7 -22.35 -0.83 -8.28
N ARG A 8 -22.32 -0.82 -6.96
CA ARG A 8 -22.65 0.38 -6.19
C ARG A 8 -21.37 0.96 -5.59
N ILE A 9 -20.96 2.10 -6.12
CA ILE A 9 -19.74 2.78 -5.69
C ILE A 9 -20.12 3.98 -4.82
N THR A 10 -19.59 4.03 -3.61
CA THR A 10 -19.87 5.10 -2.64
C THR A 10 -18.59 5.87 -2.34
N GLN A 11 -18.75 7.05 -1.71
CA GLN A 11 -17.61 7.85 -1.26
C GLN A 11 -17.21 7.54 0.19
N LYS A 12 -17.71 6.46 0.76
CA LYS A 12 -17.31 6.04 2.09
C LYS A 12 -15.83 5.65 2.11
N PRO A 13 -15.11 5.91 3.20
CA PRO A 13 -13.69 5.53 3.30
C PRO A 13 -13.48 4.04 3.04
N ILE A 14 -12.34 3.72 2.41
CA ILE A 14 -11.96 2.33 2.12
C ILE A 14 -11.21 1.68 3.28
N GLY A 15 -10.91 2.41 4.34
CA GLY A 15 -10.27 1.89 5.53
C GLY A 15 -10.35 2.87 6.68
N ARG A 16 -10.17 2.36 7.90
CA ARG A 16 -10.30 3.14 9.12
C ARG A 16 -8.98 3.43 9.83
N SER A 17 -7.88 2.87 9.34
CA SER A 17 -6.58 3.08 9.94
C SER A 17 -5.54 3.36 8.86
N PRO A 18 -4.40 3.98 9.24
CA PRO A 18 -3.31 4.23 8.30
C PRO A 18 -2.69 2.96 7.71
N ARG A 19 -2.99 1.78 8.26
CA ARG A 19 -2.54 0.50 7.69
C ARG A 19 -3.33 0.08 6.46
N SER A 20 -4.50 0.66 6.25
CA SER A 20 -5.22 0.51 4.99
C SER A 20 -4.64 1.51 4.02
N THR A 21 -4.07 1.02 2.92
CA THR A 21 -3.41 1.85 1.91
C THR A 21 -3.96 1.54 0.53
N LEU A 22 -3.59 2.36 -0.44
CA LEU A 22 -3.95 2.12 -1.84
C LEU A 22 -3.52 0.72 -2.27
N ALA A 23 -2.28 0.34 -1.97
CA ALA A 23 -1.74 -0.97 -2.37
C ALA A 23 -2.48 -2.13 -1.69
N THR A 24 -2.84 -2.00 -0.40
CA THR A 24 -3.55 -3.08 0.29
C THR A 24 -4.97 -3.24 -0.21
N TYR A 25 -5.67 -2.15 -0.43
CA TYR A 25 -7.07 -2.21 -0.88
C TYR A 25 -7.19 -2.80 -2.29
N THR A 26 -6.29 -2.44 -3.18
CA THR A 26 -6.34 -2.90 -4.58
C THR A 26 -5.83 -4.33 -4.78
N GLY A 27 -5.23 -4.93 -3.75
CA GLY A 27 -4.61 -6.25 -3.85
C GLY A 27 -3.19 -6.22 -4.40
N ALA A 28 -2.69 -5.06 -4.81
CA ALA A 28 -1.34 -4.93 -5.33
C ALA A 28 -0.29 -5.32 -4.29
N MET A 29 -0.57 -5.05 -3.01
CA MET A 29 0.39 -5.34 -1.94
C MET A 29 0.73 -6.82 -1.85
N ASP A 30 -0.24 -7.71 -2.05
CA ASP A 30 0.01 -9.16 -1.99
C ASP A 30 1.05 -9.58 -3.03
N ARG A 31 0.98 -9.00 -4.21
CA ARG A 31 1.93 -9.32 -5.28
C ARG A 31 3.30 -8.72 -5.03
N ILE A 32 3.33 -7.49 -4.51
CA ILE A 32 4.59 -6.83 -4.15
C ILE A 32 5.29 -7.63 -3.08
N ARG A 33 4.58 -8.09 -2.05
CA ARG A 33 5.16 -8.93 -0.99
C ARG A 33 5.75 -10.21 -1.54
N SER A 34 5.06 -10.83 -2.50
CA SER A 34 5.56 -12.05 -3.14
C SER A 34 6.86 -11.80 -3.93
N LEU A 35 6.97 -10.65 -4.60
CA LEU A 35 8.17 -10.29 -5.32
C LEU A 35 9.37 -10.13 -4.37
N PHE A 36 9.18 -9.48 -3.24
CA PHE A 36 10.23 -9.33 -2.24
C PHE A 36 10.62 -10.68 -1.63
N ALA A 37 9.64 -11.52 -1.33
CA ALA A 37 9.89 -12.84 -0.75
C ALA A 37 10.64 -13.77 -1.71
N ALA A 38 10.51 -13.57 -3.01
CA ALA A 38 11.18 -14.38 -4.01
C ALA A 38 12.63 -13.98 -4.26
N THR A 39 13.11 -12.88 -3.68
CA THR A 39 14.50 -12.46 -3.83
C THR A 39 15.44 -13.43 -3.13
N ASP A 40 16.67 -13.52 -3.62
CA ASP A 40 17.69 -14.38 -3.01
C ASP A 40 17.95 -13.97 -1.56
N ASP A 41 18.02 -12.67 -1.28
CA ASP A 41 18.26 -12.17 0.07
C ASP A 41 17.16 -12.60 1.04
N ALA A 42 15.89 -12.48 0.63
CA ALA A 42 14.78 -12.94 1.45
C ALA A 42 14.84 -14.45 1.71
N GLN A 43 15.17 -15.22 0.67
CA GLN A 43 15.29 -16.68 0.78
C GLN A 43 16.40 -17.07 1.75
N GLU A 44 17.54 -16.41 1.68
CA GLU A 44 18.66 -16.67 2.59
C GLU A 44 18.31 -16.34 4.03
N ARG A 45 17.49 -15.30 4.25
CA ARG A 45 17.07 -14.90 5.58
C ARG A 45 15.87 -15.70 6.10
N GLY A 46 15.27 -16.54 5.27
CA GLY A 46 14.08 -17.29 5.62
C GLY A 46 12.83 -16.41 5.69
N TYR A 47 12.80 -15.31 4.94
CA TYR A 47 11.67 -14.38 4.93
C TYR A 47 10.67 -14.75 3.85
N GLY A 48 9.45 -15.12 4.27
CA GLY A 48 8.33 -15.33 3.34
C GLY A 48 7.55 -14.04 3.12
N ALA A 49 6.47 -14.13 2.35
CA ALA A 49 5.63 -12.97 2.04
C ALA A 49 5.05 -12.30 3.30
N GLY A 50 4.79 -13.07 4.35
CA GLY A 50 4.28 -12.53 5.61
C GLY A 50 5.21 -11.53 6.28
N ARG A 51 6.53 -11.68 6.06
CA ARG A 51 7.53 -10.75 6.60
C ARG A 51 7.33 -9.34 6.05
N PHE A 52 6.83 -9.24 4.82
CA PHE A 52 6.67 -7.97 4.13
C PHE A 52 5.28 -7.37 4.30
N SER A 53 4.48 -7.92 5.20
CA SER A 53 3.20 -7.33 5.62
C SER A 53 3.44 -6.36 6.77
N PHE A 54 2.96 -5.14 6.65
CA PHE A 54 2.99 -4.21 7.79
C PHE A 54 1.76 -4.33 8.68
N ASN A 55 0.90 -5.32 8.42
CA ASN A 55 -0.28 -5.60 9.25
C ASN A 55 -0.04 -6.71 10.27
N THR A 56 1.07 -7.41 10.17
CA THR A 56 1.38 -8.54 11.04
C THR A 56 2.82 -8.50 11.52
N THR A 57 3.12 -9.26 12.58
CA THR A 57 4.49 -9.52 13.02
C THR A 57 4.93 -10.88 12.49
N PRO A 58 6.24 -11.12 12.33
CA PRO A 58 7.32 -10.13 12.38
C PRO A 58 7.39 -9.31 11.09
N GLY A 59 8.10 -8.24 11.09
CA GLY A 59 8.41 -7.44 9.90
C GLY A 59 7.99 -5.99 10.02
N ARG A 60 6.85 -5.72 10.63
CA ARG A 60 6.41 -4.35 10.83
C ARG A 60 7.20 -3.66 11.93
N CYS A 61 7.31 -2.35 11.84
CA CYS A 61 7.92 -1.54 12.90
C CYS A 61 7.13 -1.72 14.20
N PRO A 62 7.77 -2.11 15.30
CA PRO A 62 7.06 -2.37 16.56
C PRO A 62 6.53 -1.09 17.23
N THR A 63 7.15 0.06 16.96
CA THR A 63 6.73 1.33 17.57
C THR A 63 5.42 1.83 17.01
N CYS A 64 5.26 1.84 15.68
CA CYS A 64 4.03 2.31 15.04
C CYS A 64 3.10 1.17 14.63
N GLU A 65 3.51 -0.07 14.84
CA GLU A 65 2.77 -1.26 14.46
C GLU A 65 2.38 -1.28 12.97
N GLY A 66 3.28 -0.79 12.14
CA GLY A 66 3.10 -0.77 10.69
C GLY A 66 2.30 0.40 10.16
N GLN A 67 1.86 1.32 11.00
CA GLN A 67 1.08 2.47 10.56
C GLN A 67 1.91 3.58 9.90
N GLY A 68 3.22 3.60 10.16
CA GLY A 68 4.11 4.66 9.68
C GLY A 68 3.96 5.96 10.46
N SER A 69 2.98 6.05 11.34
CA SER A 69 2.70 7.20 12.16
C SER A 69 2.30 6.76 13.55
N VAL A 70 2.45 7.65 14.52
CA VAL A 70 2.04 7.41 15.91
C VAL A 70 1.04 8.47 16.32
N SER A 71 0.11 8.07 17.20
CA SER A 71 -0.87 9.00 17.73
C SER A 71 -0.20 9.93 18.72
N VAL A 72 -0.42 11.24 18.54
CA VAL A 72 0.07 12.26 19.47
C VAL A 72 -1.15 12.90 20.10
N GLU A 73 -1.30 12.72 21.41
CA GLU A 73 -2.36 13.38 22.15
C GLU A 73 -1.89 14.78 22.51
N LEU A 74 -2.35 15.76 21.74
CA LEU A 74 -2.25 17.15 22.11
C LEU A 74 -3.51 17.52 22.87
N LEU A 75 -3.37 18.34 23.91
CA LEU A 75 -4.45 18.71 24.83
C LEU A 75 -5.75 19.15 24.15
N PHE A 76 -5.66 19.67 22.93
CA PHE A 76 -6.83 20.20 22.21
C PHE A 76 -7.05 19.56 20.84
N MET A 77 -6.27 18.52 20.48
CA MET A 77 -6.33 17.91 19.15
C MET A 77 -6.23 16.38 19.24
N PRO A 78 -7.29 15.72 19.78
CA PRO A 78 -7.31 14.27 19.81
C PRO A 78 -7.33 13.71 18.38
N GLY A 79 -6.64 12.59 18.17
CA GLY A 79 -6.56 11.96 16.86
C GLY A 79 -5.50 12.53 15.93
N THR A 80 -4.60 13.35 16.45
CA THR A 80 -3.47 13.85 15.66
C THR A 80 -2.38 12.77 15.56
N TYR A 81 -1.85 12.59 14.34
CA TYR A 81 -0.77 11.64 14.07
C TYR A 81 0.48 12.37 13.64
N SER A 82 1.64 11.85 14.03
CA SER A 82 2.91 12.31 13.51
C SER A 82 3.72 11.14 13.00
N THR A 83 4.69 11.40 12.14
CA THR A 83 5.55 10.36 11.57
C THR A 83 6.23 9.57 12.69
N CYS A 84 6.25 8.25 12.57
CA CYS A 84 6.90 7.39 13.56
C CYS A 84 8.37 7.77 13.70
N PRO A 85 8.84 8.07 14.93
CA PRO A 85 10.23 8.47 15.11
C PRO A 85 11.24 7.35 14.92
N GLU A 86 10.80 6.08 14.99
CA GLU A 86 11.70 4.95 14.81
C GLU A 86 11.87 4.57 13.35
N CYS A 87 10.77 4.36 12.63
CA CYS A 87 10.86 3.94 11.23
C CYS A 87 10.80 5.09 10.23
N HIS A 88 10.53 6.31 10.69
CA HIS A 88 10.43 7.51 9.85
C HIS A 88 9.41 7.33 8.70
N GLY A 89 8.32 6.63 8.99
CA GLY A 89 7.26 6.39 8.00
C GLY A 89 7.44 5.14 7.15
N ALA A 90 8.53 4.40 7.31
CA ALA A 90 8.82 3.22 6.50
C ALA A 90 7.91 2.03 6.79
N ARG A 91 7.27 1.97 7.96
CA ARG A 91 6.33 0.93 8.41
C ARG A 91 6.96 -0.41 8.79
N TYR A 92 8.20 -0.67 8.46
CA TYR A 92 8.89 -1.95 8.68
C TYR A 92 10.05 -1.80 9.62
N ASP A 93 10.49 -2.93 10.21
CA ASP A 93 11.69 -2.95 11.01
C ASP A 93 12.94 -2.86 10.12
N ALA A 94 14.08 -2.54 10.74
CA ALA A 94 15.32 -2.33 10.00
C ALA A 94 15.77 -3.56 9.21
N GLU A 95 15.54 -4.74 9.75
CA GLU A 95 15.98 -5.99 9.11
C GLU A 95 15.18 -6.27 7.83
N THR A 96 13.87 -6.05 7.86
CA THR A 96 13.02 -6.20 6.67
C THR A 96 13.42 -5.21 5.59
N LEU A 97 13.77 -3.98 5.99
CA LEU A 97 14.17 -2.93 5.04
C LEU A 97 15.52 -3.22 4.36
N GLN A 98 16.30 -4.19 4.85
CA GLN A 98 17.56 -4.57 4.21
C GLN A 98 17.34 -5.40 2.94
N VAL A 99 16.19 -6.01 2.78
CA VAL A 99 15.88 -6.81 1.58
C VAL A 99 15.55 -5.85 0.43
N HIS A 100 16.19 -6.07 -0.72
CA HIS A 100 15.98 -5.25 -1.91
C HIS A 100 15.40 -6.10 -3.04
N TRP A 101 14.42 -5.53 -3.72
CA TRP A 101 13.92 -6.07 -4.99
C TRP A 101 14.34 -5.11 -6.09
N GLU A 102 15.13 -5.61 -7.04
CA GLU A 102 15.70 -4.79 -8.13
C GLU A 102 16.34 -3.49 -7.63
N GLY A 103 17.05 -3.58 -6.50
CA GLY A 103 17.78 -2.46 -5.92
C GLY A 103 16.95 -1.53 -5.04
N HIS A 104 15.69 -1.85 -4.78
CA HIS A 104 14.79 -1.00 -4.00
C HIS A 104 14.29 -1.69 -2.75
N ARG A 105 14.22 -0.92 -1.64
CA ARG A 105 13.58 -1.38 -0.41
C ARG A 105 12.06 -1.32 -0.56
N ILE A 106 11.35 -2.09 0.24
CA ILE A 106 9.89 -2.10 0.16
C ILE A 106 9.26 -0.74 0.51
N ASP A 107 9.87 0.02 1.40
CA ASP A 107 9.38 1.37 1.72
C ASP A 107 9.53 2.33 0.55
N GLU A 108 10.60 2.18 -0.24
CA GLU A 108 10.77 2.97 -1.47
C GLU A 108 9.67 2.65 -2.48
N VAL A 109 9.38 1.36 -2.65
CA VAL A 109 8.30 0.93 -3.56
C VAL A 109 6.96 1.51 -3.13
N LEU A 110 6.68 1.51 -1.84
CA LEU A 110 5.43 2.09 -1.33
C LEU A 110 5.37 3.61 -1.51
N GLY A 111 6.51 4.26 -1.68
CA GLY A 111 6.60 5.69 -1.97
C GLY A 111 6.46 6.03 -3.45
N TRP A 112 6.45 5.04 -4.33
CA TRP A 112 6.24 5.31 -5.76
C TRP A 112 4.81 5.75 -6.00
N THR A 113 4.65 6.68 -6.95
CA THR A 113 3.30 7.03 -7.44
C THR A 113 2.78 5.87 -8.30
N VAL A 114 1.46 5.88 -8.52
CA VAL A 114 0.84 4.94 -9.46
C VAL A 114 1.49 5.04 -10.84
N ALA A 115 1.80 6.24 -11.30
CA ALA A 115 2.47 6.45 -12.59
C ALA A 115 3.84 5.77 -12.63
N GLU A 116 4.66 5.95 -11.59
CA GLU A 116 5.96 5.31 -11.50
C GLU A 116 5.84 3.79 -11.39
N ALA A 117 4.90 3.32 -10.56
CA ALA A 117 4.69 1.89 -10.36
C ALA A 117 4.24 1.20 -11.65
N ARG A 118 3.39 1.86 -12.44
CA ARG A 118 2.94 1.34 -13.73
C ARG A 118 4.13 1.02 -14.66
N GLU A 119 5.12 1.92 -14.69
CA GLU A 119 6.31 1.72 -15.51
C GLU A 119 7.23 0.66 -14.94
N ARG A 120 7.45 0.68 -13.61
CA ARG A 120 8.40 -0.23 -12.97
C ARG A 120 7.90 -1.67 -12.89
N PHE A 121 6.60 -1.86 -12.88
CA PHE A 121 5.98 -3.20 -12.86
C PHE A 121 5.39 -3.57 -14.23
N ALA A 122 5.85 -2.95 -15.31
CA ALA A 122 5.33 -3.20 -16.65
C ALA A 122 5.42 -4.67 -17.08
N GLU A 123 6.42 -5.40 -16.57
CA GLU A 123 6.61 -6.81 -16.86
C GLU A 123 5.80 -7.76 -15.95
N HIS A 124 5.04 -7.17 -15.01
CA HIS A 124 4.18 -7.93 -14.09
C HIS A 124 2.73 -7.64 -14.45
N PRO A 125 2.07 -8.52 -15.26
CA PRO A 125 0.79 -8.19 -15.89
C PRO A 125 -0.31 -7.75 -14.93
N GLN A 126 -0.42 -8.39 -13.78
CA GLN A 126 -1.49 -8.05 -12.84
C GLN A 126 -1.25 -6.70 -12.15
N LEU A 127 -0.01 -6.42 -11.78
CA LEU A 127 0.35 -5.11 -11.22
C LEU A 127 0.18 -4.01 -12.27
N ALA A 128 0.66 -4.25 -13.48
CA ALA A 128 0.53 -3.29 -14.57
C ALA A 128 -0.94 -2.98 -14.85
N ARG A 129 -1.80 -3.98 -14.81
CA ARG A 129 -3.25 -3.81 -15.03
C ARG A 129 -3.88 -2.97 -13.90
N THR A 130 -3.54 -3.27 -12.66
CA THR A 130 -4.06 -2.52 -11.50
C THR A 130 -3.66 -1.06 -11.58
N PHE A 131 -2.38 -0.78 -11.79
CA PHE A 131 -1.91 0.60 -11.85
C PHE A 131 -2.39 1.32 -13.11
N GLY A 132 -2.53 0.59 -14.21
CA GLY A 132 -3.13 1.14 -15.43
C GLY A 132 -4.57 1.59 -15.22
N ALA A 133 -5.38 0.78 -14.54
CA ALA A 133 -6.77 1.13 -14.24
C ALA A 133 -6.86 2.37 -13.35
N LEU A 134 -6.01 2.45 -12.33
CA LEU A 134 -5.97 3.62 -11.45
C LEU A 134 -5.55 4.89 -12.22
N ALA A 135 -4.55 4.77 -13.08
CA ALA A 135 -4.07 5.89 -13.89
C ALA A 135 -5.15 6.38 -14.85
N ASP A 136 -5.90 5.45 -15.46
CA ASP A 136 -6.99 5.78 -16.38
C ASP A 136 -8.11 6.57 -15.69
N LEU A 137 -8.24 6.43 -14.37
CA LEU A 137 -9.22 7.17 -13.58
C LEU A 137 -8.63 8.46 -12.98
N GLY A 138 -7.44 8.85 -13.41
CA GLY A 138 -6.81 10.08 -12.96
C GLY A 138 -6.14 10.00 -11.60
N LEU A 139 -5.84 8.79 -11.11
CA LEU A 139 -5.25 8.58 -9.79
C LEU A 139 -3.75 8.30 -9.86
N ASP A 140 -3.10 8.65 -10.96
CA ASP A 140 -1.69 8.39 -11.19
C ASP A 140 -0.74 9.13 -10.24
N TYR A 141 -1.21 10.18 -9.58
CA TYR A 141 -0.42 10.96 -8.62
C TYR A 141 -0.37 10.36 -7.21
N LEU A 142 -1.26 9.42 -6.88
CA LEU A 142 -1.28 8.81 -5.55
C LEU A 142 -0.11 7.83 -5.38
N THR A 143 0.45 7.78 -4.18
CA THR A 143 1.50 6.80 -3.87
C THR A 143 0.88 5.47 -3.48
N LEU A 144 1.64 4.38 -3.63
CA LEU A 144 1.16 3.04 -3.30
C LEU A 144 0.84 2.90 -1.80
N GLY A 145 1.65 3.53 -0.97
CA GLY A 145 1.45 3.52 0.49
C GLY A 145 0.53 4.61 1.01
N HIS A 146 -0.17 5.31 0.12
CA HIS A 146 -1.05 6.41 0.53
C HIS A 146 -2.12 5.89 1.49
N PRO A 147 -2.19 6.43 2.73
CA PRO A 147 -3.16 5.94 3.71
C PRO A 147 -4.59 6.19 3.27
N ALA A 148 -5.44 5.19 3.44
CA ALA A 148 -6.87 5.33 3.09
C ALA A 148 -7.55 6.44 3.87
N THR A 149 -7.07 6.72 5.08
CA THR A 149 -7.61 7.77 5.93
C THR A 149 -7.38 9.18 5.37
N ASP A 150 -6.43 9.33 4.44
CA ASP A 150 -6.08 10.62 3.85
C ASP A 150 -6.70 10.84 2.47
N LEU A 151 -7.50 9.89 2.00
CA LEU A 151 -8.15 9.99 0.69
C LEU A 151 -9.41 10.88 0.76
N SER A 152 -9.64 11.67 -0.30
CA SER A 152 -10.91 12.37 -0.48
C SER A 152 -12.00 11.35 -0.82
N GLY A 153 -13.28 11.77 -0.67
CA GLY A 153 -14.41 10.91 -1.05
C GLY A 153 -14.36 10.53 -2.52
N GLY A 154 -14.00 11.48 -3.39
CA GLY A 154 -13.87 11.22 -4.82
C GLY A 154 -12.75 10.25 -5.16
N GLU A 155 -11.61 10.37 -4.48
CA GLU A 155 -10.50 9.43 -4.66
C GLU A 155 -10.90 8.03 -4.21
N ALA A 156 -11.52 7.91 -3.03
CA ALA A 156 -11.99 6.62 -2.52
C ALA A 156 -12.99 5.97 -3.48
N GLN A 157 -13.91 6.75 -4.03
CA GLN A 157 -14.89 6.27 -4.99
C GLN A 157 -14.23 5.72 -6.25
N ARG A 158 -13.25 6.45 -6.81
CA ARG A 158 -12.54 6.00 -8.01
C ARG A 158 -11.68 4.77 -7.76
N ILE A 159 -11.08 4.65 -6.58
CA ILE A 159 -10.31 3.45 -6.21
C ILE A 159 -11.23 2.24 -6.15
N LYS A 160 -12.41 2.38 -5.56
CA LYS A 160 -13.40 1.30 -5.52
C LYS A 160 -13.82 0.89 -6.93
N LEU A 161 -14.05 1.87 -7.79
CA LEU A 161 -14.42 1.61 -9.18
C LEU A 161 -13.32 0.85 -9.92
N ALA A 162 -12.06 1.30 -9.81
CA ALA A 162 -10.93 0.63 -10.44
C ALA A 162 -10.81 -0.81 -9.99
N THR A 163 -10.99 -1.07 -8.69
CA THR A 163 -10.90 -2.41 -8.13
C THR A 163 -12.02 -3.30 -8.65
N GLU A 164 -13.25 -2.78 -8.73
CA GLU A 164 -14.38 -3.55 -9.26
C GLU A 164 -14.23 -3.88 -10.74
N LEU A 165 -13.67 -2.98 -11.52
CA LEU A 165 -13.50 -3.21 -12.95
C LEU A 165 -12.48 -4.31 -13.27
N GLN A 166 -11.69 -4.74 -12.30
CA GLN A 166 -10.69 -5.78 -12.48
C GLN A 166 -11.13 -7.15 -12.00
N ARG A 167 -12.29 -7.26 -11.45
CA ARG A 167 -12.83 -8.54 -10.99
C ARG A 167 -13.45 -9.33 -12.13
#